data_0a3619336143be394cbd8752fee89b82
#
_entry.id   0a3619336143be394cbd8752fee89b82
#
_cell.length_a   1.000
_cell.length_b   1.000
_cell.length_c   1.000
_cell.angle_alpha   90.00
_cell.angle_beta   90.00
_cell.angle_gamma   90.00
#
_symmetry.space_group_name_H-M   'P 1'
#
loop_
_entity.id
_entity.type
_entity.pdbx_description
1 polymer ?
#
loop_
_entity_poly.entity_id
_entity_poly.type
_entity_poly.pdbx_seq_one_letter_code
_entity_poly.pdbx_strand_id
1 'polypeptide(L)'
;MLVGHLIKLNDKRMKQLLNSFLIAATFFLVGCQAQDAPQEAMTNGVELTIPGNAILSEDDTTTVFVHAMIAFEPSKKESVKLAFTGNYDHVLKVDSDEIVFEPGQKEVVFRVKSNGKHSLSVGKTIGLQVASSSNPLIKGFGNGVQIKVNPDADIPVLTDTQLQLIADVKTKYGIDLTRLIGKVPVETTITFNSSDKETFFQGQSQRVYKAYSIITLGDDATVDHPTLKMVTNPMGLTTFLYDVLKRKTVNDNEFFMQTPYGKAAVKAINYDEAKESFSASLNGIGINPANDNVTFTGQIENVYGDMVTGIPFTYDYSAWNRLLKEKEKGTIVNIEEEGKIVGYTIDDDFLSMGGSLNPSRFLGVSDISRDVFGNNPSDWVASSAKLDFAKGTLSFTFPWDFADGNGYEQVHVVYTLHR
;
A
#
# COMPACT_ATOMS: atom_id res chain seq x y z
N MET A 1 -22.30 34.92 -22.19
CA MET A 1 -23.45 34.01 -21.94
C MET A 1 -23.16 32.93 -20.86
N LEU A 2 -22.19 33.14 -19.98
CA LEU A 2 -21.78 32.18 -18.92
C LEU A 2 -22.05 32.63 -17.47
N VAL A 3 -22.51 33.85 -17.26
CA VAL A 3 -22.77 34.42 -15.91
C VAL A 3 -24.20 34.16 -15.43
N GLY A 4 -25.14 33.83 -16.33
CA GLY A 4 -26.55 33.60 -16.00
C GLY A 4 -26.88 32.22 -15.43
N HIS A 5 -25.96 31.23 -15.50
CA HIS A 5 -26.23 29.86 -15.04
C HIS A 5 -25.79 29.58 -13.58
N LEU A 6 -24.83 30.33 -13.07
CA LEU A 6 -24.34 30.17 -11.70
C LEU A 6 -25.31 30.72 -10.64
N ILE A 7 -26.07 31.76 -10.98
CA ILE A 7 -27.05 32.39 -10.04
C ILE A 7 -28.30 31.52 -9.85
N LYS A 8 -28.70 30.73 -10.89
CA LYS A 8 -29.90 29.85 -10.79
C LYS A 8 -29.69 28.58 -9.95
N LEU A 9 -28.44 28.10 -9.83
CA LEU A 9 -28.12 26.92 -9.03
C LEU A 9 -28.11 27.19 -7.52
N ASN A 10 -27.74 28.41 -7.14
CA ASN A 10 -27.73 28.81 -5.73
C ASN A 10 -29.14 29.02 -5.15
N ASP A 11 -30.06 29.49 -5.99
CA ASP A 11 -31.46 29.80 -5.57
C ASP A 11 -32.28 28.50 -5.31
N LYS A 12 -31.96 27.40 -6.02
CA LYS A 12 -32.64 26.11 -5.84
C LYS A 12 -32.21 25.37 -4.56
N ARG A 13 -30.94 25.51 -4.15
CA ARG A 13 -30.43 24.95 -2.88
C ARG A 13 -30.85 25.75 -1.68
N MET A 14 -30.92 27.08 -1.81
CA MET A 14 -31.42 27.95 -0.77
C MET A 14 -32.94 27.77 -0.52
N LYS A 15 -33.72 27.50 -1.57
CA LYS A 15 -35.17 27.19 -1.44
C LYS A 15 -35.42 25.81 -0.82
N GLN A 16 -34.54 24.83 -1.03
CA GLN A 16 -34.64 23.52 -0.36
C GLN A 16 -34.30 23.65 1.15
N LEU A 17 -33.29 24.41 1.50
CA LEU A 17 -32.96 24.71 2.92
C LEU A 17 -34.10 25.52 3.61
N LEU A 18 -34.69 26.49 2.94
CA LEU A 18 -35.81 27.26 3.47
C LEU A 18 -37.08 26.42 3.64
N ASN A 19 -37.37 25.50 2.72
CA ASN A 19 -38.54 24.62 2.83
C ASN A 19 -38.37 23.56 3.93
N SER A 20 -37.18 23.09 4.21
CA SER A 20 -36.90 22.20 5.36
C SER A 20 -37.09 22.92 6.67
N PHE A 21 -36.77 24.19 6.75
CA PHE A 21 -37.00 25.04 7.93
C PHE A 21 -38.48 25.42 8.13
N LEU A 22 -39.24 25.61 7.03
CA LEU A 22 -40.64 25.98 7.14
C LEU A 22 -41.55 24.82 7.58
N ILE A 23 -41.19 23.56 7.26
CA ILE A 23 -41.96 22.38 7.68
C ILE A 23 -41.81 22.15 9.19
N ALA A 24 -40.66 22.51 9.78
CA ALA A 24 -40.47 22.43 11.24
C ALA A 24 -41.24 23.53 12.02
N ALA A 25 -41.53 24.68 11.37
CA ALA A 25 -42.20 25.79 12.01
C ALA A 25 -43.75 25.71 12.00
N THR A 26 -44.35 24.88 11.15
CA THR A 26 -45.82 24.81 10.97
C THR A 26 -46.52 23.87 11.95
N PHE A 27 -45.81 23.12 12.79
CA PHE A 27 -46.43 22.28 13.83
C PHE A 27 -46.66 22.95 15.20
N PHE A 28 -46.40 24.26 15.35
CA PHE A 28 -46.46 24.93 16.64
C PHE A 28 -47.63 25.91 16.81
N LEU A 29 -48.66 25.93 15.99
CA LEU A 29 -49.78 26.83 16.13
C LEU A 29 -51.15 26.10 16.12
N VAL A 30 -51.41 25.21 17.06
CA VAL A 30 -52.81 24.88 17.44
C VAL A 30 -52.88 24.57 18.95
N GLY A 31 -53.60 25.40 19.69
CA GLY A 31 -54.32 25.00 20.86
C GLY A 31 -53.81 25.44 22.22
N CYS A 32 -54.11 26.69 22.61
CA CYS A 32 -54.29 27.05 24.03
C CYS A 32 -55.62 26.51 24.54
N GLN A 33 -55.59 25.45 25.37
CA GLN A 33 -56.58 25.31 26.48
C GLN A 33 -55.90 24.53 27.61
N ALA A 34 -55.97 25.18 28.79
CA ALA A 34 -55.37 24.67 30.01
C ALA A 34 -56.06 23.40 30.50
N GLN A 35 -55.34 22.31 30.64
CA GLN A 35 -55.55 21.27 31.64
C GLN A 35 -54.16 20.69 31.96
N ASP A 36 -53.88 20.52 33.26
CA ASP A 36 -52.65 20.00 33.81
C ASP A 36 -52.36 18.56 33.26
N ALA A 37 -51.87 18.47 32.00
CA ALA A 37 -51.20 17.31 31.52
C ALA A 37 -49.71 17.43 31.90
N PRO A 38 -49.03 16.34 32.32
CA PRO A 38 -47.62 16.41 32.60
C PRO A 38 -46.92 16.95 31.36
N GLN A 39 -46.23 18.08 31.47
CA GLN A 39 -45.48 18.72 30.41
C GLN A 39 -44.48 17.70 29.92
N GLU A 40 -44.73 17.05 28.78
CA GLU A 40 -43.73 16.15 28.15
C GLU A 40 -42.43 16.94 27.99
N ALA A 41 -41.41 16.47 28.66
CA ALA A 41 -40.12 17.12 28.63
C ALA A 41 -39.64 17.19 27.19
N MET A 42 -39.53 18.41 26.63
CA MET A 42 -39.11 18.63 25.25
C MET A 42 -37.75 18.00 25.01
N THR A 43 -37.69 17.05 24.07
CA THR A 43 -36.46 16.40 23.68
C THR A 43 -35.59 17.39 22.88
N ASN A 44 -34.36 17.60 23.33
CA ASN A 44 -33.38 18.42 22.61
C ASN A 44 -32.59 17.54 21.62
N GLY A 45 -32.63 17.88 20.34
CA GLY A 45 -31.98 17.12 19.28
C GLY A 45 -30.54 17.58 18.99
N VAL A 46 -29.61 16.67 18.83
CA VAL A 46 -28.28 16.96 18.32
C VAL A 46 -28.14 16.39 16.90
N GLU A 47 -27.92 17.28 15.96
CA GLU A 47 -27.68 16.95 14.55
C GLU A 47 -26.19 17.03 14.22
N LEU A 48 -25.68 16.05 13.48
CA LEU A 48 -24.31 16.06 12.91
C LEU A 48 -24.39 16.44 11.43
N THR A 49 -23.55 17.39 11.01
CA THR A 49 -23.46 17.81 9.61
C THR A 49 -22.01 17.97 9.17
N ILE A 50 -21.78 17.82 7.87
CA ILE A 50 -20.49 18.08 7.23
C ILE A 50 -20.71 19.14 6.15
N PRO A 51 -20.31 20.41 6.38
CA PRO A 51 -20.60 21.50 5.44
C PRO A 51 -19.75 21.44 4.15
N GLY A 52 -18.75 20.57 4.11
CA GLY A 52 -17.83 20.43 3.00
C GLY A 52 -17.79 19.03 2.39
N ASN A 53 -16.62 18.64 1.93
CA ASN A 53 -16.39 17.33 1.36
C ASN A 53 -16.23 16.28 2.49
N ALA A 54 -17.05 15.23 2.45
CA ALA A 54 -17.02 14.12 3.40
C ALA A 54 -16.11 12.98 2.94
N ILE A 55 -14.95 13.30 2.38
CA ILE A 55 -13.98 12.33 1.87
C ILE A 55 -12.67 12.48 2.63
N LEU A 56 -12.14 11.36 3.12
CA LEU A 56 -10.81 11.23 3.73
C LEU A 56 -9.94 10.30 2.91
N SER A 57 -8.63 10.52 2.95
CA SER A 57 -7.64 9.53 2.54
C SER A 57 -7.15 8.75 3.76
N GLU A 58 -6.86 7.46 3.60
CA GLU A 58 -6.36 6.62 4.70
C GLU A 58 -4.94 7.00 5.15
N ASP A 59 -4.21 7.76 4.35
CA ASP A 59 -2.84 8.24 4.61
C ASP A 59 -2.72 9.35 5.67
N ASP A 60 -3.84 9.74 6.30
CA ASP A 60 -3.95 10.82 7.32
C ASP A 60 -3.57 12.23 6.80
N THR A 61 -3.54 12.43 5.47
CA THR A 61 -3.23 13.75 4.88
C THR A 61 -4.44 14.70 4.89
N THR A 62 -5.65 14.16 5.07
CA THR A 62 -6.90 14.91 5.03
C THR A 62 -7.66 14.86 6.35
N THR A 63 -8.49 15.86 6.59
CA THR A 63 -9.33 16.00 7.79
C THR A 63 -10.74 16.40 7.38
N VAL A 64 -11.77 15.79 8.00
CA VAL A 64 -13.16 16.19 7.86
C VAL A 64 -13.59 16.90 9.14
N PHE A 65 -14.16 18.09 9.01
CA PHE A 65 -14.77 18.82 10.10
C PHE A 65 -16.25 18.45 10.19
N VAL A 66 -16.69 18.04 11.37
CA VAL A 66 -18.07 17.71 11.66
C VAL A 66 -18.62 18.75 12.63
N HIS A 67 -19.76 19.30 12.28
CA HIS A 67 -20.53 20.26 13.09
C HIS A 67 -21.62 19.51 13.85
N ALA A 68 -21.58 19.55 15.16
CA ALA A 68 -22.65 19.06 16.00
C ALA A 68 -23.48 20.28 16.47
N MET A 69 -24.74 20.31 16.08
CA MET A 69 -25.68 21.39 16.42
C MET A 69 -26.74 20.86 17.36
N ILE A 70 -26.97 21.57 18.48
CA ILE A 70 -28.05 21.26 19.40
C ILE A 70 -29.23 22.20 19.14
N ALA A 71 -30.45 21.67 19.12
CA ALA A 71 -31.64 22.44 18.75
C ALA A 71 -31.91 23.62 19.70
N PHE A 72 -31.74 23.40 21.00
CA PHE A 72 -31.91 24.45 22.03
C PHE A 72 -30.62 24.58 22.85
N GLU A 73 -30.25 25.84 23.12
CA GLU A 73 -29.07 26.15 23.94
C GLU A 73 -29.16 25.50 25.32
N PRO A 74 -28.15 24.74 25.77
CA PRO A 74 -28.15 24.17 27.09
C PRO A 74 -27.94 25.26 28.15
N SER A 75 -28.68 25.18 29.25
CA SER A 75 -28.50 26.07 30.40
C SER A 75 -27.36 25.67 31.33
N LYS A 76 -26.86 24.46 31.18
CA LYS A 76 -25.70 23.86 31.89
C LYS A 76 -24.87 23.06 30.92
N LYS A 77 -23.70 22.68 31.38
CA LYS A 77 -22.80 21.81 30.60
C LYS A 77 -23.47 20.46 30.27
N GLU A 78 -23.54 20.13 29.00
CA GLU A 78 -24.10 18.87 28.52
C GLU A 78 -23.09 18.15 27.60
N SER A 79 -23.02 16.82 27.67
CA SER A 79 -22.16 16.05 26.83
C SER A 79 -22.89 14.98 26.03
N VAL A 80 -22.38 14.67 24.83
CA VAL A 80 -22.86 13.59 23.98
C VAL A 80 -21.70 12.73 23.55
N LYS A 81 -21.90 11.41 23.55
CA LYS A 81 -20.94 10.44 23.05
C LYS A 81 -21.22 10.12 21.60
N LEU A 82 -20.15 10.02 20.84
CA LEU A 82 -20.15 9.67 19.43
C LEU A 82 -19.83 8.18 19.25
N ALA A 83 -20.37 7.58 18.22
CA ALA A 83 -19.98 6.23 17.80
C ALA A 83 -19.91 6.12 16.28
N PHE A 84 -18.91 5.41 15.81
CA PHE A 84 -18.82 5.03 14.42
C PHE A 84 -19.68 3.81 14.11
N THR A 85 -20.23 3.76 12.90
CA THR A 85 -20.88 2.59 12.33
C THR A 85 -20.09 2.14 11.10
N GLY A 86 -19.76 0.85 11.03
CA GLY A 86 -18.95 0.29 9.93
C GLY A 86 -17.43 0.53 10.03
N ASN A 87 -16.94 1.05 11.16
CA ASN A 87 -15.50 1.27 11.41
C ASN A 87 -14.84 0.07 12.11
N TYR A 88 -15.17 -1.14 11.66
CA TYR A 88 -14.69 -2.38 12.30
C TYR A 88 -13.17 -2.52 12.29
N ASP A 89 -12.49 -1.95 11.30
CA ASP A 89 -11.03 -1.98 11.18
C ASP A 89 -10.36 -0.78 11.88
N HIS A 90 -11.13 0.03 12.59
CA HIS A 90 -10.66 1.26 13.24
C HIS A 90 -9.89 2.19 12.27
N VAL A 91 -10.38 2.35 11.05
CA VAL A 91 -9.78 3.19 10.02
C VAL A 91 -9.88 4.67 10.35
N LEU A 92 -10.99 5.08 10.97
CA LEU A 92 -11.23 6.46 11.41
C LEU A 92 -11.12 6.62 12.92
N LYS A 93 -10.72 7.82 13.33
CA LYS A 93 -10.72 8.30 14.72
C LYS A 93 -11.30 9.70 14.79
N VAL A 94 -11.80 10.04 15.97
CA VAL A 94 -12.14 11.40 16.40
C VAL A 94 -11.15 11.86 17.46
N ASP A 95 -10.95 13.16 17.60
CA ASP A 95 -10.07 13.72 18.64
C ASP A 95 -10.60 13.38 20.06
N SER A 96 -11.94 13.30 20.21
CA SER A 96 -12.64 12.81 21.41
C SER A 96 -13.94 12.13 20.99
N ASP A 97 -14.26 11.00 21.60
CA ASP A 97 -15.54 10.30 21.43
C ASP A 97 -16.67 10.97 22.21
N GLU A 98 -16.36 11.95 23.05
CA GLU A 98 -17.32 12.78 23.80
C GLU A 98 -17.13 14.24 23.42
N ILE A 99 -18.22 14.88 22.95
CA ILE A 99 -18.30 16.31 22.69
C ILE A 99 -19.14 17.01 23.78
N VAL A 100 -18.75 18.23 24.09
CA VAL A 100 -19.34 19.01 25.19
C VAL A 100 -19.91 20.30 24.66
N PHE A 101 -21.16 20.57 25.00
CA PHE A 101 -21.83 21.87 24.82
C PHE A 101 -21.77 22.63 26.13
N GLU A 102 -21.10 23.76 26.12
CA GLU A 102 -21.10 24.67 27.26
C GLU A 102 -22.43 25.46 27.30
N PRO A 103 -22.81 26.05 28.48
CA PRO A 103 -24.03 26.84 28.58
C PRO A 103 -24.12 27.95 27.52
N GLY A 104 -25.24 28.00 26.80
CA GLY A 104 -25.45 28.95 25.70
C GLY A 104 -24.79 28.58 24.37
N GLN A 105 -24.07 27.47 24.29
CA GLN A 105 -23.41 27.04 23.07
C GLN A 105 -24.34 26.17 22.22
N LYS A 106 -24.56 26.54 20.95
CA LYS A 106 -25.40 25.80 20.00
C LYS A 106 -24.64 24.87 19.09
N GLU A 107 -23.34 25.07 18.94
CA GLU A 107 -22.53 24.35 17.97
C GLU A 107 -21.20 23.96 18.59
N VAL A 108 -20.76 22.73 18.28
CA VAL A 108 -19.41 22.23 18.53
C VAL A 108 -18.87 21.68 17.24
N VAL A 109 -17.66 22.12 16.85
CA VAL A 109 -16.97 21.61 15.69
C VAL A 109 -15.83 20.71 16.14
N PHE A 110 -15.76 19.52 15.60
CA PHE A 110 -14.70 18.55 15.89
C PHE A 110 -14.15 17.92 14.62
N ARG A 111 -13.05 17.20 14.74
CA ARG A 111 -12.33 16.63 13.60
C ARG A 111 -12.44 15.12 13.58
N VAL A 112 -12.68 14.60 12.36
CA VAL A 112 -12.53 13.19 12.04
C VAL A 112 -11.30 13.03 11.14
N LYS A 113 -10.44 12.09 11.47
CA LYS A 113 -9.20 11.81 10.77
C LYS A 113 -9.06 10.32 10.48
N SER A 114 -8.20 10.00 9.53
CA SER A 114 -7.69 8.64 9.37
C SER A 114 -6.86 8.22 10.58
N ASN A 115 -6.85 6.93 10.87
CA ASN A 115 -5.98 6.32 11.87
C ASN A 115 -4.63 5.89 11.29
N GLY A 116 -4.38 6.17 10.01
CA GLY A 116 -3.13 5.88 9.32
C GLY A 116 -2.80 4.39 9.26
N LYS A 117 -3.81 3.52 9.20
CA LYS A 117 -3.60 2.06 9.20
C LYS A 117 -3.16 1.49 7.85
N HIS A 118 -3.44 2.20 6.77
CA HIS A 118 -3.07 1.80 5.40
C HIS A 118 -3.54 0.39 5.02
N SER A 119 -4.75 0.03 5.43
CA SER A 119 -5.30 -1.32 5.30
C SER A 119 -6.39 -1.45 4.24
N LEU A 120 -6.92 -0.33 3.73
CA LEU A 120 -7.99 -0.37 2.75
C LEU A 120 -7.46 -0.66 1.36
N SER A 121 -8.04 -1.66 0.70
CA SER A 121 -7.85 -1.94 -0.72
C SER A 121 -8.89 -1.25 -1.61
N VAL A 122 -10.02 -0.85 -1.01
CA VAL A 122 -11.13 -0.15 -1.67
C VAL A 122 -11.70 0.92 -0.76
N GLY A 123 -12.31 1.95 -1.34
CA GLY A 123 -12.99 2.98 -0.56
C GLY A 123 -14.12 2.40 0.28
N LYS A 124 -14.20 2.84 1.54
CA LYS A 124 -15.29 2.51 2.48
C LYS A 124 -16.09 3.74 2.83
N THR A 125 -17.38 3.55 3.11
CA THR A 125 -18.21 4.57 3.73
C THR A 125 -18.46 4.20 5.18
N ILE A 126 -18.11 5.10 6.10
CA ILE A 126 -18.19 4.92 7.55
C ILE A 126 -19.13 5.96 8.11
N GLY A 127 -20.13 5.51 8.87
CA GLY A 127 -21.08 6.41 9.54
C GLY A 127 -20.53 6.91 10.88
N LEU A 128 -20.91 8.12 11.27
CA LEU A 128 -20.69 8.68 12.60
C LEU A 128 -22.01 9.23 13.14
N GLN A 129 -22.39 8.84 14.33
CA GLN A 129 -23.67 9.22 14.95
C GLN A 129 -23.51 9.53 16.43
N VAL A 130 -24.50 10.22 17.00
CA VAL A 130 -24.65 10.38 18.44
C VAL A 130 -25.12 9.04 19.02
N ALA A 131 -24.34 8.47 19.93
CA ALA A 131 -24.63 7.17 20.56
C ALA A 131 -25.41 7.32 21.88
N SER A 132 -25.03 8.29 22.69
CA SER A 132 -25.66 8.57 24.00
C SER A 132 -25.38 10.00 24.45
N SER A 133 -26.03 10.44 25.50
CA SER A 133 -25.76 11.73 26.11
C SER A 133 -25.80 11.66 27.65
N SER A 134 -25.22 12.66 28.30
CA SER A 134 -25.28 12.84 29.77
C SER A 134 -26.68 13.17 30.28
N ASN A 135 -27.54 13.64 29.38
CA ASN A 135 -28.92 14.02 29.70
C ASN A 135 -29.87 13.20 28.79
N PRO A 136 -30.78 12.38 29.35
CA PRO A 136 -31.71 11.54 28.60
C PRO A 136 -32.67 12.31 27.68
N LEU A 137 -32.82 13.61 27.90
CA LEU A 137 -33.61 14.49 27.05
C LEU A 137 -32.85 14.97 25.81
N ILE A 138 -31.53 14.75 25.74
CA ILE A 138 -30.71 15.06 24.58
C ILE A 138 -30.52 13.78 23.77
N LYS A 139 -30.92 13.80 22.50
CA LYS A 139 -30.84 12.63 21.60
C LYS A 139 -30.23 13.04 20.29
N GLY A 140 -29.58 12.07 19.62
CA GLY A 140 -29.18 12.23 18.23
C GLY A 140 -30.38 12.42 17.32
N PHE A 141 -30.29 13.36 16.41
CA PHE A 141 -31.29 13.61 15.37
C PHE A 141 -30.76 13.21 13.99
N GLY A 142 -31.62 12.56 13.21
CA GLY A 142 -31.21 12.02 11.89
C GLY A 142 -30.34 10.75 11.97
N ASN A 143 -29.75 10.39 10.84
CA ASN A 143 -28.95 9.17 10.68
C ASN A 143 -27.44 9.39 10.90
N GLY A 144 -27.07 10.54 11.49
CA GLY A 144 -25.67 10.95 11.59
C GLY A 144 -25.10 11.38 10.23
N VAL A 145 -23.77 11.32 10.11
CA VAL A 145 -23.05 11.68 8.89
C VAL A 145 -22.34 10.47 8.31
N GLN A 146 -22.14 10.47 6.98
CA GLN A 146 -21.41 9.44 6.26
C GLN A 146 -20.11 10.03 5.74
N ILE A 147 -18.99 9.35 5.99
CA ILE A 147 -17.66 9.75 5.58
C ILE A 147 -17.09 8.67 4.66
N LYS A 148 -16.74 9.04 3.44
CA LYS A 148 -16.07 8.15 2.51
C LYS A 148 -14.57 8.19 2.80
N VAL A 149 -13.96 7.02 3.01
CA VAL A 149 -12.50 6.88 3.15
C VAL A 149 -11.96 6.19 1.92
N ASN A 150 -11.03 6.86 1.24
CA ASN A 150 -10.31 6.26 0.12
C ASN A 150 -9.03 5.57 0.63
N PRO A 151 -8.58 4.49 -0.04
CA PRO A 151 -7.28 3.90 0.24
C PRO A 151 -6.15 4.92 0.07
N ASP A 152 -4.95 4.57 0.53
CA ASP A 152 -3.71 5.27 0.18
C ASP A 152 -3.60 5.45 -1.35
N ALA A 153 -3.05 6.59 -1.78
CA ALA A 153 -2.87 6.87 -3.20
C ALA A 153 -2.00 5.81 -3.92
N ASP A 154 -1.10 5.16 -3.17
CA ASP A 154 -0.20 4.11 -3.69
C ASP A 154 -0.88 2.74 -3.84
N ILE A 155 -2.08 2.54 -3.28
CA ILE A 155 -2.79 1.28 -3.35
C ILE A 155 -3.67 1.25 -4.60
N PRO A 156 -3.47 0.29 -5.53
CA PRO A 156 -4.30 0.17 -6.73
C PRO A 156 -5.77 -0.01 -6.37
N VAL A 157 -6.64 0.78 -6.98
CA VAL A 157 -8.09 0.65 -6.81
C VAL A 157 -8.57 -0.58 -7.57
N LEU A 158 -9.23 -1.49 -6.86
CA LEU A 158 -9.84 -2.66 -7.48
C LEU A 158 -11.05 -2.27 -8.34
N THR A 159 -11.15 -2.87 -9.52
CA THR A 159 -12.31 -2.74 -10.40
C THR A 159 -13.49 -3.55 -9.86
N ASP A 160 -14.72 -3.26 -10.34
CA ASP A 160 -15.92 -4.04 -9.96
C ASP A 160 -15.76 -5.53 -10.30
N THR A 161 -15.12 -5.86 -11.42
CA THR A 161 -14.82 -7.25 -11.80
C THR A 161 -13.90 -7.93 -10.81
N GLN A 162 -12.86 -7.24 -10.34
CA GLN A 162 -11.93 -7.77 -9.33
C GLN A 162 -12.61 -7.93 -7.97
N LEU A 163 -13.49 -7.00 -7.59
CA LEU A 163 -14.29 -7.11 -6.37
C LEU A 163 -15.23 -8.31 -6.42
N GLN A 164 -15.87 -8.54 -7.57
CA GLN A 164 -16.73 -9.71 -7.77
C GLN A 164 -15.93 -11.00 -7.70
N LEU A 165 -14.74 -11.06 -8.33
CA LEU A 165 -13.84 -12.23 -8.25
C LEU A 165 -13.48 -12.56 -6.79
N ILE A 166 -13.13 -11.56 -5.99
CA ILE A 166 -12.83 -11.74 -4.56
C ILE A 166 -14.03 -12.34 -3.81
N ALA A 167 -15.23 -11.82 -4.08
CA ALA A 167 -16.46 -12.32 -3.46
C ALA A 167 -16.76 -13.76 -3.88
N ASP A 168 -16.53 -14.11 -5.14
CA ASP A 168 -16.75 -15.45 -5.67
C ASP A 168 -15.75 -16.48 -5.10
N VAL A 169 -14.46 -16.11 -4.96
CA VAL A 169 -13.44 -16.93 -4.30
C VAL A 169 -13.83 -17.19 -2.85
N LYS A 170 -14.26 -16.15 -2.13
CA LYS A 170 -14.72 -16.29 -0.74
C LYS A 170 -15.94 -17.21 -0.63
N THR A 171 -16.90 -17.06 -1.54
CA THR A 171 -18.13 -17.87 -1.54
C THR A 171 -17.83 -19.32 -1.88
N LYS A 172 -16.96 -19.57 -2.87
CA LYS A 172 -16.67 -20.92 -3.36
C LYS A 172 -15.72 -21.70 -2.47
N TYR A 173 -14.70 -21.04 -1.93
CA TYR A 173 -13.59 -21.69 -1.24
C TYR A 173 -13.42 -21.26 0.22
N GLY A 174 -14.13 -20.25 0.70
CA GLY A 174 -13.96 -19.69 2.05
C GLY A 174 -12.72 -18.83 2.22
N ILE A 175 -11.97 -18.55 1.15
CA ILE A 175 -10.73 -17.78 1.16
C ILE A 175 -11.06 -16.28 1.06
N ASP A 176 -10.77 -15.52 2.10
CA ASP A 176 -10.95 -14.07 2.12
C ASP A 176 -9.70 -13.34 1.62
N LEU A 177 -9.64 -13.10 0.31
CA LEU A 177 -8.52 -12.40 -0.32
C LEU A 177 -8.37 -10.95 0.15
N THR A 178 -9.41 -10.32 0.71
CA THR A 178 -9.32 -8.95 1.23
C THR A 178 -8.30 -8.81 2.34
N ARG A 179 -8.01 -9.91 3.05
CA ARG A 179 -7.01 -9.95 4.12
C ARG A 179 -5.57 -9.91 3.62
N LEU A 180 -5.37 -10.14 2.32
CA LEU A 180 -4.07 -10.16 1.63
C LEU A 180 -3.82 -8.93 0.75
N ILE A 181 -4.86 -8.13 0.50
CA ILE A 181 -4.83 -7.01 -0.44
C ILE A 181 -4.68 -5.69 0.30
N GLY A 182 -3.95 -4.74 -0.31
CA GLY A 182 -3.64 -3.44 0.26
C GLY A 182 -2.20 -3.34 0.76
N LYS A 183 -1.95 -2.53 1.75
CA LYS A 183 -0.63 -2.31 2.36
C LYS A 183 -0.42 -3.29 3.52
N VAL A 184 0.20 -4.43 3.20
CA VAL A 184 0.34 -5.57 4.12
C VAL A 184 1.70 -5.54 4.82
N PRO A 185 1.74 -5.59 6.18
CA PRO A 185 2.99 -5.62 6.93
C PRO A 185 3.79 -6.89 6.62
N VAL A 186 5.10 -6.73 6.45
CA VAL A 186 6.03 -7.82 6.17
C VAL A 186 7.27 -7.73 7.04
N GLU A 187 7.70 -8.87 7.56
CA GLU A 187 9.01 -9.06 8.18
C GLU A 187 9.81 -10.07 7.36
N THR A 188 11.01 -9.67 6.93
CA THR A 188 11.88 -10.50 6.09
C THR A 188 13.22 -10.67 6.79
N THR A 189 13.62 -11.92 7.00
CA THR A 189 14.93 -12.30 7.52
C THR A 189 15.72 -12.93 6.40
N ILE A 190 16.94 -12.46 6.18
CA ILE A 190 17.90 -13.00 5.24
C ILE A 190 19.09 -13.50 6.04
N THR A 191 19.35 -14.81 6.00
CA THR A 191 20.51 -15.44 6.63
C THR A 191 21.55 -15.69 5.57
N PHE A 192 22.73 -15.14 5.75
CA PHE A 192 23.82 -15.20 4.79
C PHE A 192 24.59 -16.51 4.91
N ASN A 193 25.00 -17.06 3.76
CA ASN A 193 25.86 -18.22 3.73
C ASN A 193 27.25 -17.91 4.34
N SER A 194 27.99 -18.92 4.72
CA SER A 194 29.25 -18.78 5.45
C SER A 194 30.33 -18.02 4.69
N SER A 195 30.35 -18.14 3.37
CA SER A 195 31.35 -17.48 2.52
C SER A 195 30.99 -16.02 2.26
N ASP A 196 29.80 -15.74 1.76
CA ASP A 196 29.38 -14.39 1.41
C ASP A 196 29.18 -13.50 2.64
N LYS A 197 28.85 -14.12 3.80
CA LYS A 197 28.88 -13.46 5.08
C LYS A 197 30.21 -12.70 5.31
N GLU A 198 31.33 -13.36 5.08
CA GLU A 198 32.65 -12.75 5.35
C GLU A 198 33.12 -11.87 4.18
N THR A 199 32.91 -12.31 2.93
CA THR A 199 33.45 -11.63 1.75
C THR A 199 32.58 -10.45 1.30
N PHE A 200 31.28 -10.62 1.29
CA PHE A 200 30.36 -9.62 0.74
C PHE A 200 29.57 -8.86 1.81
N PHE A 201 29.10 -9.53 2.88
CA PHE A 201 28.25 -8.93 3.90
C PHE A 201 29.01 -8.47 5.17
N GLN A 202 30.33 -8.41 5.12
CA GLN A 202 31.20 -7.80 6.15
C GLN A 202 31.00 -8.42 7.56
N GLY A 203 30.93 -9.74 7.64
CA GLY A 203 30.78 -10.51 8.87
C GLY A 203 29.34 -10.55 9.43
N GLN A 204 28.37 -9.91 8.78
CA GLN A 204 26.98 -10.01 9.18
C GLN A 204 26.44 -11.42 8.91
N SER A 205 25.80 -12.05 9.89
CA SER A 205 25.20 -13.37 9.74
C SER A 205 23.78 -13.31 9.16
N GLN A 206 23.08 -12.20 9.39
CA GLN A 206 21.71 -11.99 8.92
C GLN A 206 21.35 -10.52 8.84
N ARG A 207 20.30 -10.23 8.06
CA ARG A 207 19.59 -8.94 8.08
C ARG A 207 18.10 -9.16 8.25
N VAL A 208 17.45 -8.26 8.98
CA VAL A 208 16.00 -8.26 9.19
C VAL A 208 15.41 -6.94 8.70
N TYR A 209 14.40 -7.04 7.87
CA TYR A 209 13.66 -5.90 7.35
C TYR A 209 12.21 -5.97 7.84
N LYS A 210 11.73 -4.87 8.42
CA LYS A 210 10.32 -4.68 8.79
C LYS A 210 9.76 -3.56 7.94
N ALA A 211 8.79 -3.88 7.11
CA ALA A 211 8.28 -3.00 6.07
C ALA A 211 6.82 -3.31 5.73
N TYR A 212 6.36 -2.76 4.63
CA TYR A 212 5.08 -3.09 4.00
C TYR A 212 5.32 -3.45 2.54
N SER A 213 4.49 -4.36 2.04
CA SER A 213 4.29 -4.55 0.60
C SER A 213 2.90 -4.08 0.21
N ILE A 214 2.75 -3.53 -0.99
CA ILE A 214 1.43 -3.30 -1.58
C ILE A 214 1.08 -4.50 -2.43
N ILE A 215 -0.02 -5.16 -2.07
CA ILE A 215 -0.49 -6.38 -2.72
C ILE A 215 -1.86 -6.12 -3.35
N THR A 216 -2.07 -6.58 -4.57
CA THR A 216 -3.33 -6.55 -5.29
C THR A 216 -3.61 -7.91 -5.94
N LEU A 217 -4.73 -8.05 -6.64
CA LEU A 217 -4.96 -9.24 -7.47
C LEU A 217 -3.95 -9.31 -8.61
N GLY A 218 -3.55 -10.52 -8.97
CA GLY A 218 -2.77 -10.78 -10.16
C GLY A 218 -3.54 -10.44 -11.44
N ASP A 219 -2.79 -10.13 -12.50
CA ASP A 219 -3.37 -9.74 -13.78
C ASP A 219 -4.14 -10.89 -14.46
N ASP A 220 -3.81 -12.14 -14.11
CA ASP A 220 -4.36 -13.40 -14.60
C ASP A 220 -5.27 -14.12 -13.58
N ALA A 221 -5.64 -13.45 -12.49
CA ALA A 221 -6.45 -14.05 -11.44
C ALA A 221 -7.82 -14.51 -11.95
N THR A 222 -8.19 -15.74 -11.58
CA THR A 222 -9.54 -16.28 -11.79
C THR A 222 -10.08 -16.86 -10.49
N VAL A 223 -11.36 -17.21 -10.46
CA VAL A 223 -11.99 -17.80 -9.26
C VAL A 223 -11.32 -19.14 -8.88
N ASP A 224 -10.96 -19.94 -9.88
CA ASP A 224 -10.35 -21.26 -9.67
C ASP A 224 -8.82 -21.22 -9.52
N HIS A 225 -8.21 -20.14 -9.95
CA HIS A 225 -6.77 -19.87 -9.83
C HIS A 225 -6.57 -18.43 -9.34
N PRO A 226 -6.88 -18.16 -8.07
CA PRO A 226 -6.65 -16.83 -7.51
C PRO A 226 -5.15 -16.55 -7.42
N THR A 227 -4.74 -15.46 -8.05
CA THR A 227 -3.36 -14.98 -8.03
C THR A 227 -3.25 -13.60 -7.40
N LEU A 228 -2.10 -13.33 -6.80
CA LEU A 228 -1.76 -12.03 -6.22
C LEU A 228 -0.57 -11.42 -6.98
N LYS A 229 -0.50 -10.09 -6.91
CA LYS A 229 0.61 -9.28 -7.41
C LYS A 229 1.11 -8.36 -6.30
N MET A 230 2.39 -8.42 -5.99
CA MET A 230 3.07 -7.47 -5.11
C MET A 230 3.61 -6.33 -5.98
N VAL A 231 2.92 -5.19 -5.99
CA VAL A 231 3.26 -4.06 -6.87
C VAL A 231 4.36 -3.16 -6.31
N THR A 232 4.58 -3.20 -4.99
CA THR A 232 5.62 -2.42 -4.32
C THR A 232 6.26 -3.25 -3.23
N ASN A 233 7.60 -3.18 -3.14
CA ASN A 233 8.42 -3.83 -2.13
C ASN A 233 8.08 -5.33 -1.93
N PRO A 234 8.12 -6.13 -3.01
CA PRO A 234 7.74 -7.53 -2.95
C PRO A 234 8.60 -8.26 -1.91
N MET A 235 7.92 -9.04 -1.06
CA MET A 235 8.56 -9.81 0.02
C MET A 235 9.42 -8.97 0.99
N GLY A 236 9.22 -7.64 1.02
CA GLY A 236 10.05 -6.74 1.86
C GLY A 236 11.49 -6.60 1.38
N LEU A 237 11.81 -7.01 0.14
CA LEU A 237 13.19 -7.18 -0.33
C LEU A 237 13.76 -6.01 -1.11
N THR A 238 12.97 -5.01 -1.52
CA THR A 238 13.45 -3.96 -2.46
C THR A 238 14.72 -3.27 -1.98
N THR A 239 14.81 -2.92 -0.69
CA THR A 239 16.01 -2.28 -0.12
C THR A 239 17.22 -3.18 -0.17
N PHE A 240 17.06 -4.48 0.13
CA PHE A 240 18.13 -5.46 0.07
C PHE A 240 18.62 -5.66 -1.37
N LEU A 241 17.70 -5.88 -2.30
CA LEU A 241 18.01 -6.08 -3.72
C LEU A 241 18.76 -4.89 -4.30
N TYR A 242 18.34 -3.66 -3.94
CA TYR A 242 19.03 -2.46 -4.40
C TYR A 242 20.44 -2.32 -3.79
N ASP A 243 20.63 -2.66 -2.49
CA ASP A 243 21.95 -2.65 -1.85
C ASP A 243 22.90 -3.62 -2.56
N VAL A 244 22.43 -4.86 -2.85
CA VAL A 244 23.23 -5.86 -3.59
C VAL A 244 23.53 -5.38 -5.01
N LEU A 245 22.55 -4.86 -5.74
CA LEU A 245 22.74 -4.33 -7.09
C LEU A 245 23.83 -3.24 -7.13
N LYS A 246 23.79 -2.28 -6.22
CA LYS A 246 24.81 -1.23 -6.14
C LYS A 246 26.20 -1.79 -5.85
N ARG A 247 26.31 -2.75 -4.92
CA ARG A 247 27.58 -3.39 -4.57
C ARG A 247 28.15 -4.24 -5.69
N LYS A 248 27.31 -4.75 -6.59
CA LYS A 248 27.73 -5.52 -7.79
C LYS A 248 27.94 -4.65 -9.02
N THR A 249 27.65 -3.34 -8.92
CA THR A 249 27.76 -2.38 -10.03
C THR A 249 28.50 -1.12 -9.60
N VAL A 250 27.80 -0.02 -9.40
CA VAL A 250 28.35 1.32 -9.21
C VAL A 250 29.25 1.49 -7.96
N ASN A 251 29.09 0.63 -6.95
CA ASN A 251 29.91 0.60 -5.73
C ASN A 251 30.92 -0.56 -5.74
N ASP A 252 31.03 -1.30 -6.86
CA ASP A 252 32.00 -2.37 -7.02
C ASP A 252 33.33 -1.83 -7.56
N ASN A 253 34.23 -1.51 -6.66
CA ASN A 253 35.56 -1.00 -7.02
C ASN A 253 36.56 -2.11 -7.37
N GLU A 254 36.21 -3.38 -7.26
CA GLU A 254 37.09 -4.50 -7.58
C GLU A 254 36.87 -5.02 -9.01
N PHE A 255 35.62 -5.00 -9.49
CA PHE A 255 35.29 -5.54 -10.81
C PHE A 255 34.60 -4.49 -11.69
N PHE A 256 33.33 -4.17 -11.45
CA PHE A 256 32.54 -3.35 -12.37
C PHE A 256 33.17 -1.98 -12.63
N MET A 257 33.53 -1.26 -11.56
CA MET A 257 34.17 0.06 -11.69
C MET A 257 35.66 -0.01 -12.02
N GLN A 258 36.27 -1.20 -12.15
CA GLN A 258 37.59 -1.36 -12.72
C GLN A 258 37.56 -1.55 -14.24
N THR A 259 36.46 -2.07 -14.79
CA THR A 259 36.34 -2.20 -16.25
C THR A 259 36.19 -0.83 -16.89
N PRO A 260 36.79 -0.60 -18.07
CA PRO A 260 36.57 0.65 -18.83
C PRO A 260 35.12 0.80 -19.28
N TYR A 261 34.41 -0.32 -19.52
CA TYR A 261 33.01 -0.37 -19.93
C TYR A 261 32.05 0.07 -18.81
N GLY A 262 32.25 -0.40 -17.58
CA GLY A 262 31.47 0.04 -16.42
C GLY A 262 31.63 1.51 -16.14
N LYS A 263 32.89 2.02 -16.14
CA LYS A 263 33.17 3.47 -16.01
C LYS A 263 32.51 4.30 -17.11
N ALA A 264 32.57 3.84 -18.36
CA ALA A 264 31.99 4.53 -19.50
C ALA A 264 30.45 4.53 -19.42
N ALA A 265 29.82 3.42 -19.01
CA ALA A 265 28.37 3.34 -18.81
C ALA A 265 27.88 4.34 -17.76
N VAL A 266 28.48 4.35 -16.56
CA VAL A 266 28.17 5.27 -15.46
C VAL A 266 28.30 6.73 -15.88
N LYS A 267 29.37 7.06 -16.63
CA LYS A 267 29.62 8.39 -17.16
C LYS A 267 28.59 8.79 -18.22
N ALA A 268 28.24 7.88 -19.14
CA ALA A 268 27.31 8.17 -20.24
C ALA A 268 25.92 8.57 -19.73
N ILE A 269 25.48 7.99 -18.63
CA ILE A 269 24.17 8.28 -18.05
C ILE A 269 24.19 9.39 -16.99
N ASN A 270 25.34 10.01 -16.71
CA ASN A 270 25.52 10.98 -15.61
C ASN A 270 24.94 10.43 -14.30
N TYR A 271 25.42 9.25 -13.90
CA TYR A 271 24.92 8.58 -12.69
C TYR A 271 25.08 9.47 -11.45
N ASP A 272 24.00 9.55 -10.67
CA ASP A 272 23.99 10.28 -9.38
C ASP A 272 23.13 9.46 -8.39
N GLU A 273 23.76 8.79 -7.46
CA GLU A 273 23.07 7.89 -6.51
C GLU A 273 21.89 8.57 -5.79
N ALA A 274 22.03 9.86 -5.49
CA ALA A 274 20.96 10.61 -4.81
C ALA A 274 19.69 10.83 -5.66
N LYS A 275 19.79 10.61 -6.97
CA LYS A 275 18.70 10.80 -7.93
C LYS A 275 18.17 9.49 -8.49
N GLU A 276 18.85 8.38 -8.18
CA GLU A 276 18.42 7.09 -8.69
C GLU A 276 17.23 6.54 -7.93
N SER A 277 16.33 5.90 -8.67
CA SER A 277 15.22 5.14 -8.13
C SER A 277 15.35 3.67 -8.52
N PHE A 278 14.97 2.80 -7.58
CA PHE A 278 14.87 1.37 -7.79
C PHE A 278 13.57 0.85 -7.18
N SER A 279 12.83 0.11 -7.97
CA SER A 279 11.66 -0.61 -7.48
C SER A 279 11.65 -2.04 -8.01
N ALA A 280 10.94 -2.91 -7.29
CA ALA A 280 10.69 -4.27 -7.69
C ALA A 280 9.20 -4.60 -7.54
N SER A 281 8.71 -5.51 -8.36
CA SER A 281 7.38 -6.09 -8.26
C SER A 281 7.44 -7.60 -8.49
N LEU A 282 6.38 -8.31 -8.08
CA LEU A 282 6.26 -9.76 -8.28
C LEU A 282 4.80 -10.08 -8.64
N ASN A 283 4.56 -10.67 -9.80
CA ASN A 283 3.24 -11.10 -10.25
C ASN A 283 3.13 -12.64 -10.21
N GLY A 284 1.90 -13.17 -10.29
CA GLY A 284 1.63 -14.59 -10.44
C GLY A 284 1.83 -15.40 -9.15
N ILE A 285 1.64 -14.79 -7.97
CA ILE A 285 1.64 -15.54 -6.71
C ILE A 285 0.32 -16.30 -6.63
N GLY A 286 0.35 -17.59 -6.97
CA GLY A 286 -0.84 -18.44 -7.03
C GLY A 286 -1.22 -18.99 -5.67
N ILE A 287 -2.51 -18.92 -5.33
CA ILE A 287 -3.07 -19.54 -4.12
C ILE A 287 -3.83 -20.79 -4.56
N ASN A 288 -3.45 -21.94 -4.01
CA ASN A 288 -4.21 -23.17 -4.24
C ASN A 288 -5.40 -23.25 -3.26
N PRO A 289 -6.65 -23.15 -3.76
CA PRO A 289 -7.80 -23.08 -2.88
C PRO A 289 -8.10 -24.39 -2.13
N ALA A 290 -7.47 -25.51 -2.53
CA ALA A 290 -7.74 -26.82 -1.94
C ALA A 290 -6.86 -27.13 -0.70
N ASN A 291 -5.71 -26.48 -0.55
CA ASN A 291 -4.72 -26.87 0.47
C ASN A 291 -3.88 -25.72 1.03
N ASP A 292 -4.25 -24.46 0.77
CA ASP A 292 -3.56 -23.24 1.22
C ASP A 292 -2.08 -23.13 0.80
N ASN A 293 -1.62 -23.98 -0.15
CA ASN A 293 -0.29 -23.86 -0.72
C ASN A 293 -0.22 -22.66 -1.65
N VAL A 294 0.93 -22.01 -1.65
CA VAL A 294 1.19 -20.83 -2.45
C VAL A 294 2.35 -21.10 -3.39
N THR A 295 2.16 -20.80 -4.67
CA THR A 295 3.20 -20.85 -5.71
C THR A 295 3.70 -19.45 -5.99
N PHE A 296 5.02 -19.28 -6.10
CA PHE A 296 5.65 -17.96 -6.28
C PHE A 296 6.95 -18.03 -7.10
N THR A 297 7.32 -19.21 -7.53
CA THR A 297 8.48 -19.44 -8.39
C THR A 297 8.02 -19.64 -9.82
N GLY A 298 8.88 -19.33 -10.78
CA GLY A 298 8.63 -19.50 -12.21
C GLY A 298 9.93 -19.73 -12.97
N GLN A 299 9.79 -19.89 -14.28
CA GLN A 299 10.96 -19.96 -15.17
C GLN A 299 11.42 -18.53 -15.47
N ILE A 300 12.69 -18.26 -15.22
CA ILE A 300 13.36 -16.99 -15.55
C ILE A 300 14.58 -17.30 -16.42
N GLU A 301 14.92 -16.38 -17.31
CA GLU A 301 16.15 -16.45 -18.07
C GLU A 301 17.29 -15.84 -17.25
N ASN A 302 18.33 -16.62 -17.00
CA ASN A 302 19.49 -16.13 -16.25
C ASN A 302 20.48 -15.37 -17.16
N VAL A 303 21.56 -14.85 -16.56
CA VAL A 303 22.58 -14.07 -17.30
C VAL A 303 23.30 -14.88 -18.39
N TYR A 304 23.24 -16.20 -18.37
CA TYR A 304 23.86 -17.09 -19.33
C TYR A 304 22.90 -17.49 -20.48
N GLY A 305 21.66 -17.02 -20.44
CA GLY A 305 20.60 -17.37 -21.39
C GLY A 305 19.91 -18.70 -21.08
N ASP A 306 20.16 -19.29 -19.91
CA ASP A 306 19.51 -20.54 -19.48
C ASP A 306 18.18 -20.24 -18.79
N MET A 307 17.17 -21.08 -19.06
CA MET A 307 15.92 -21.06 -18.31
C MET A 307 16.08 -21.81 -17.00
N VAL A 308 15.96 -21.11 -15.89
CA VAL A 308 16.11 -21.64 -14.53
C VAL A 308 14.87 -21.37 -13.70
N THR A 309 14.64 -22.20 -12.67
CA THR A 309 13.61 -21.92 -11.69
C THR A 309 14.10 -20.81 -10.76
N GLY A 310 13.36 -19.69 -10.71
CA GLY A 310 13.68 -18.55 -9.87
C GLY A 310 12.42 -17.84 -9.38
N ILE A 311 12.59 -16.69 -8.75
CA ILE A 311 11.49 -15.80 -8.41
C ILE A 311 11.39 -14.74 -9.49
N PRO A 312 10.25 -14.66 -10.22
CA PRO A 312 10.13 -13.78 -11.40
C PRO A 312 9.90 -12.32 -10.99
N PHE A 313 10.86 -11.73 -10.26
CA PHE A 313 10.84 -10.31 -9.96
C PHE A 313 10.95 -9.49 -11.24
N THR A 314 10.18 -8.43 -11.30
CA THR A 314 10.33 -7.39 -12.32
C THR A 314 10.94 -6.16 -11.66
N TYR A 315 11.95 -5.58 -12.30
CA TYR A 315 12.70 -4.45 -11.77
C TYR A 315 12.48 -3.20 -12.62
N ASP A 316 12.39 -2.06 -11.94
CA ASP A 316 12.47 -0.74 -12.56
C ASP A 316 13.61 0.04 -11.91
N TYR A 317 14.70 0.27 -12.67
CA TYR A 317 15.90 0.95 -12.21
C TYR A 317 16.21 2.13 -13.14
N SER A 318 16.16 3.35 -12.59
CA SER A 318 16.30 4.58 -13.38
C SER A 318 17.63 4.66 -14.14
N ALA A 319 18.73 4.20 -13.54
CA ALA A 319 20.04 4.17 -14.19
C ALA A 319 20.06 3.21 -15.39
N TRP A 320 19.50 2.00 -15.23
CA TRP A 320 19.38 1.04 -16.33
C TRP A 320 18.50 1.57 -17.45
N ASN A 321 17.36 2.18 -17.13
CA ASN A 321 16.46 2.75 -18.11
C ASN A 321 17.12 3.89 -18.92
N ARG A 322 17.98 4.68 -18.28
CA ARG A 322 18.76 5.70 -19.02
C ARG A 322 19.81 5.07 -19.92
N LEU A 323 20.48 4.02 -19.46
CA LEU A 323 21.47 3.32 -20.27
C LEU A 323 20.84 2.67 -21.51
N LEU A 324 19.63 2.10 -21.37
CA LEU A 324 18.86 1.59 -22.52
C LEU A 324 18.51 2.71 -23.52
N LYS A 325 18.18 3.90 -23.06
CA LYS A 325 17.95 5.06 -23.95
C LYS A 325 19.21 5.48 -24.69
N GLU A 326 20.38 5.42 -24.04
CA GLU A 326 21.65 5.70 -24.73
C GLU A 326 21.99 4.61 -25.75
N LYS A 327 21.66 3.34 -25.46
CA LYS A 327 21.74 2.23 -26.43
C LYS A 327 20.84 2.49 -27.65
N GLU A 328 19.56 2.83 -27.42
CA GLU A 328 18.60 3.14 -28.50
C GLU A 328 19.07 4.30 -29.42
N LYS A 329 19.79 5.28 -28.86
CA LYS A 329 20.36 6.41 -29.61
C LYS A 329 21.62 6.01 -30.38
N GLY A 330 22.21 4.85 -30.14
CA GLY A 330 23.52 4.48 -30.67
C GLY A 330 24.65 5.39 -30.15
N THR A 331 24.57 5.79 -28.87
CA THR A 331 25.55 6.68 -28.25
C THR A 331 26.93 6.04 -28.27
N ILE A 332 27.93 6.80 -28.70
CA ILE A 332 29.33 6.36 -28.72
C ILE A 332 30.03 6.90 -27.46
N VAL A 333 30.70 6.00 -26.75
CA VAL A 333 31.56 6.32 -25.61
C VAL A 333 33.03 6.11 -25.98
N ASN A 334 33.90 6.94 -25.47
CA ASN A 334 35.34 6.82 -25.68
C ASN A 334 35.99 6.07 -24.52
N ILE A 335 36.71 5.00 -24.86
CA ILE A 335 37.45 4.17 -23.91
C ILE A 335 38.92 4.22 -24.27
N GLU A 336 39.78 4.39 -23.26
CA GLU A 336 41.23 4.33 -23.44
C GLU A 336 41.71 2.88 -23.33
N GLU A 337 42.30 2.35 -24.41
CA GLU A 337 42.87 1.04 -24.50
C GLU A 337 44.30 1.14 -25.03
N GLU A 338 45.27 0.63 -24.27
CA GLU A 338 46.69 0.64 -24.66
C GLU A 338 47.21 2.03 -25.07
N GLY A 339 46.73 3.09 -24.39
CA GLY A 339 47.11 4.49 -24.67
C GLY A 339 46.43 5.10 -25.91
N LYS A 340 45.44 4.43 -26.50
CA LYS A 340 44.63 4.95 -27.61
C LYS A 340 43.17 5.13 -27.18
N ILE A 341 42.54 6.12 -27.69
CA ILE A 341 41.11 6.33 -27.49
C ILE A 341 40.34 5.60 -28.59
N VAL A 342 39.51 4.67 -28.20
CA VAL A 342 38.63 3.88 -29.09
C VAL A 342 37.20 4.22 -28.79
N GLY A 343 36.38 4.50 -29.81
CA GLY A 343 34.96 4.75 -29.70
C GLY A 343 34.18 3.43 -29.72
N TYR A 344 33.35 3.22 -28.71
CA TYR A 344 32.44 2.07 -28.59
C TYR A 344 31.01 2.55 -28.63
N THR A 345 30.20 1.93 -29.46
CA THR A 345 28.74 2.14 -29.41
C THR A 345 28.17 1.42 -28.18
N ILE A 346 27.27 2.05 -27.46
CA ILE A 346 26.52 1.38 -26.39
C ILE A 346 25.48 0.45 -27.07
N ASP A 347 25.83 -0.82 -27.19
CA ASP A 347 25.03 -1.90 -27.77
C ASP A 347 25.09 -3.15 -26.87
N ASP A 348 24.59 -4.28 -27.34
CA ASP A 348 24.59 -5.54 -26.58
C ASP A 348 26.00 -6.06 -26.29
N ASP A 349 26.93 -5.87 -27.24
CA ASP A 349 28.33 -6.26 -27.05
C ASP A 349 28.97 -5.41 -25.93
N PHE A 350 28.80 -4.09 -25.97
CA PHE A 350 29.26 -3.19 -24.91
C PHE A 350 28.70 -3.58 -23.54
N LEU A 351 27.38 -3.87 -23.46
CA LEU A 351 26.73 -4.28 -22.21
C LEU A 351 27.27 -5.63 -21.72
N SER A 352 27.56 -6.57 -22.62
CA SER A 352 28.11 -7.90 -22.28
C SER A 352 29.54 -7.82 -21.76
N MET A 353 30.34 -6.88 -22.26
CA MET A 353 31.72 -6.63 -21.83
C MET A 353 31.86 -5.95 -20.45
N GLY A 354 30.79 -5.77 -19.72
CA GLY A 354 30.80 -5.23 -18.36
C GLY A 354 30.17 -3.84 -18.22
N GLY A 355 29.53 -3.32 -19.27
CA GLY A 355 28.81 -2.03 -19.21
C GLY A 355 27.37 -2.13 -18.69
N SER A 356 26.86 -3.32 -18.35
CA SER A 356 25.46 -3.54 -18.01
C SER A 356 25.11 -3.11 -16.58
N LEU A 357 24.01 -2.39 -16.41
CA LEU A 357 23.38 -2.06 -15.12
C LEU A 357 22.04 -2.81 -14.95
N ASN A 358 21.79 -3.86 -15.75
CA ASN A 358 20.55 -4.63 -15.72
C ASN A 358 20.40 -5.37 -14.38
N PRO A 359 19.37 -5.09 -13.56
CA PRO A 359 19.18 -5.79 -12.29
C PRO A 359 19.06 -7.30 -12.43
N SER A 360 18.41 -7.80 -13.48
CA SER A 360 18.23 -9.24 -13.72
C SER A 360 19.54 -9.98 -14.00
N ARG A 361 20.62 -9.26 -14.35
CA ARG A 361 21.95 -9.84 -14.52
C ARG A 361 22.64 -10.15 -13.19
N PHE A 362 22.26 -9.44 -12.12
CA PHE A 362 22.99 -9.48 -10.85
C PHE A 362 22.19 -10.12 -9.72
N LEU A 363 20.86 -10.20 -9.83
CA LEU A 363 19.96 -10.56 -8.74
C LEU A 363 19.19 -11.85 -9.03
N GLY A 364 19.36 -12.88 -8.18
CA GLY A 364 18.63 -14.15 -8.27
C GLY A 364 18.94 -14.93 -9.53
N VAL A 365 20.21 -15.24 -9.77
CA VAL A 365 20.71 -15.74 -11.07
C VAL A 365 20.78 -17.27 -11.19
N SER A 366 20.75 -18.01 -10.07
CA SER A 366 20.87 -19.47 -10.09
C SER A 366 19.54 -20.19 -9.95
N ASP A 367 19.50 -21.45 -10.35
CA ASP A 367 18.35 -22.34 -10.20
C ASP A 367 18.08 -22.64 -8.72
N ILE A 368 16.95 -22.18 -8.19
CA ILE A 368 16.56 -22.38 -6.80
C ILE A 368 15.77 -23.67 -6.55
N SER A 369 15.51 -24.48 -7.58
CA SER A 369 14.85 -25.78 -7.43
C SER A 369 15.77 -26.86 -6.88
N ARG A 370 17.08 -26.63 -6.92
CA ARG A 370 18.13 -27.55 -6.45
C ARG A 370 19.34 -26.77 -5.96
N ASP A 371 20.14 -27.40 -5.10
CA ASP A 371 21.46 -26.87 -4.72
C ASP A 371 22.44 -27.02 -5.88
N VAL A 372 22.76 -25.90 -6.57
CA VAL A 372 23.74 -25.89 -7.66
C VAL A 372 25.16 -25.64 -7.17
N PHE A 373 25.33 -25.11 -5.97
CA PHE A 373 26.66 -24.83 -5.41
C PHE A 373 27.25 -26.05 -4.72
N GLY A 374 26.43 -26.85 -4.01
CA GLY A 374 26.86 -28.12 -3.38
C GLY A 374 27.96 -27.98 -2.32
N ASN A 375 28.33 -26.73 -1.97
CA ASN A 375 29.48 -26.48 -1.12
C ASN A 375 29.18 -26.64 0.36
N ASN A 376 27.95 -26.30 0.76
CA ASN A 376 27.44 -26.43 2.10
C ASN A 376 25.94 -26.73 2.08
N PRO A 377 25.54 -27.99 2.33
CA PRO A 377 24.12 -28.37 2.29
C PRO A 377 23.22 -27.60 3.28
N SER A 378 23.80 -26.94 4.28
CA SER A 378 23.05 -26.11 5.22
C SER A 378 22.66 -24.74 4.66
N ASP A 379 23.27 -24.28 3.58
CA ASP A 379 23.02 -22.96 3.01
C ASP A 379 21.84 -22.96 2.03
N TRP A 380 21.48 -24.12 1.45
CA TRP A 380 20.31 -24.27 0.61
C TRP A 380 19.08 -24.71 1.39
N VAL A 381 17.93 -24.14 1.08
CA VAL A 381 16.62 -24.49 1.63
C VAL A 381 15.60 -24.63 0.49
N ALA A 382 14.76 -25.66 0.56
CA ALA A 382 13.72 -25.84 -0.44
C ALA A 382 12.71 -24.70 -0.44
N SER A 383 12.39 -24.18 -1.64
CA SER A 383 11.39 -23.13 -1.79
C SER A 383 10.02 -23.61 -1.35
N SER A 384 9.37 -22.86 -0.45
CA SER A 384 8.04 -23.16 0.06
C SER A 384 7.29 -21.88 0.44
N ALA A 385 5.97 -21.90 0.31
CA ALA A 385 5.12 -20.83 0.82
C ALA A 385 3.83 -21.40 1.37
N LYS A 386 3.30 -20.75 2.41
CA LYS A 386 2.09 -21.16 3.09
C LYS A 386 1.23 -19.98 3.50
N LEU A 387 -0.05 -20.09 3.20
CA LEU A 387 -1.10 -19.22 3.70
C LEU A 387 -1.77 -19.86 4.91
N ASP A 388 -1.80 -19.19 6.06
CA ASP A 388 -2.39 -19.66 7.32
C ASP A 388 -3.36 -18.59 7.85
N PHE A 389 -4.63 -18.71 7.47
CA PHE A 389 -5.67 -17.77 7.90
C PHE A 389 -5.94 -17.82 9.41
N ALA A 390 -5.72 -18.98 10.06
CA ALA A 390 -5.93 -19.11 11.49
C ALA A 390 -4.88 -18.34 12.29
N LYS A 391 -3.63 -18.38 11.83
CA LYS A 391 -2.55 -17.55 12.39
C LYS A 391 -2.56 -16.14 11.87
N GLY A 392 -3.26 -15.86 10.76
CA GLY A 392 -3.23 -14.56 10.09
C GLY A 392 -1.89 -14.29 9.41
N THR A 393 -1.29 -15.28 8.75
CA THR A 393 0.02 -15.12 8.10
C THR A 393 0.06 -15.70 6.69
N LEU A 394 0.88 -15.05 5.83
CA LEU A 394 1.38 -15.61 4.59
C LEU A 394 2.91 -15.63 4.68
N SER A 395 3.51 -16.82 4.56
CA SER A 395 4.95 -16.99 4.71
C SER A 395 5.60 -17.60 3.48
N PHE A 396 6.85 -17.20 3.22
CA PHE A 396 7.70 -17.73 2.16
C PHE A 396 9.05 -18.10 2.75
N THR A 397 9.65 -19.18 2.23
CA THR A 397 11.03 -19.57 2.51
C THR A 397 11.64 -20.01 1.20
N PHE A 398 12.83 -19.50 0.87
CA PHE A 398 13.50 -19.83 -0.39
C PHE A 398 15.00 -19.52 -0.32
N PRO A 399 15.83 -20.21 -1.15
CA PRO A 399 17.21 -19.83 -1.37
C PRO A 399 17.26 -18.69 -2.38
N TRP A 400 18.19 -17.78 -2.22
CA TRP A 400 18.41 -16.66 -3.12
C TRP A 400 19.90 -16.40 -3.28
N ASP A 401 20.33 -15.93 -4.44
CA ASP A 401 21.72 -15.64 -4.75
C ASP A 401 21.89 -14.36 -5.57
N PHE A 402 23.12 -14.00 -5.83
CA PHE A 402 23.49 -12.88 -6.69
C PHE A 402 24.68 -13.27 -7.56
N ALA A 403 24.92 -12.54 -8.65
CA ALA A 403 26.02 -12.83 -9.57
C ALA A 403 27.37 -12.84 -8.84
N ASP A 404 28.17 -13.87 -9.09
CA ASP A 404 29.46 -14.16 -8.42
C ASP A 404 29.36 -14.31 -6.89
N GLY A 405 28.18 -14.65 -6.38
CA GLY A 405 28.00 -15.12 -5.01
C GLY A 405 28.59 -16.53 -4.84
N ASN A 406 28.94 -16.88 -3.59
CA ASN A 406 29.59 -18.16 -3.29
C ASN A 406 28.61 -19.24 -2.81
N GLY A 407 27.31 -18.95 -2.82
CA GLY A 407 26.27 -19.87 -2.35
C GLY A 407 24.91 -19.21 -2.30
N TYR A 408 23.95 -19.86 -1.65
CA TYR A 408 22.61 -19.32 -1.44
C TYR A 408 22.50 -18.64 -0.09
N GLU A 409 21.80 -17.50 -0.10
CA GLU A 409 21.25 -16.88 1.09
C GLU A 409 19.89 -17.49 1.39
N GLN A 410 19.59 -17.75 2.66
CA GLN A 410 18.25 -18.22 3.05
C GLN A 410 17.35 -17.05 3.36
N VAL A 411 16.24 -16.94 2.63
CA VAL A 411 15.24 -15.88 2.81
C VAL A 411 14.00 -16.45 3.47
N HIS A 412 13.60 -15.85 4.58
CA HIS A 412 12.36 -16.14 5.27
C HIS A 412 11.50 -14.87 5.39
N VAL A 413 10.28 -14.93 4.87
CA VAL A 413 9.34 -13.80 4.78
C VAL A 413 8.05 -14.15 5.50
N VAL A 414 7.55 -13.24 6.31
CA VAL A 414 6.25 -13.38 6.99
C VAL A 414 5.43 -12.11 6.83
N TYR A 415 4.30 -12.24 6.17
CA TYR A 415 3.25 -11.23 6.14
C TYR A 415 2.28 -11.41 7.27
N THR A 416 1.86 -10.30 7.89
CA THR A 416 0.74 -10.28 8.84
C THR A 416 -0.52 -9.82 8.10
N LEU A 417 -1.52 -10.70 8.03
CA LEU A 417 -2.76 -10.46 7.29
C LEU A 417 -3.65 -9.42 8.01
N HIS A 418 -4.45 -8.71 7.24
CA HIS A 418 -5.52 -7.88 7.80
C HIS A 418 -6.53 -8.75 8.57
N ARG A 419 -7.16 -8.18 9.60
CA ARG A 419 -8.16 -8.85 10.45
C ARG A 419 -9.56 -8.74 9.87
#